data_24da9c41111105e7e5b9e40406990104
#
_entry.id   24da9c41111105e7e5b9e40406990104
#
_cell.length_a   1.000
_cell.length_b   1.000
_cell.length_c   1.000
_cell.angle_alpha   90.00
_cell.angle_beta   90.00
_cell.angle_gamma   90.00
#
_symmetry.space_group_name_H-M   'P 1'
#
loop_
_entity.id
_entity.type
_entity.pdbx_description
1 polymer ?
#
loop_
_entity_poly.entity_id
_entity_poly.type
_entity_poly.pdbx_seq_one_letter_code
_entity_poly.pdbx_strand_id
1 'polypeptide(L)' 'RTLGIYEKDTGRHIVCNVEGYPYSLIWSAPAKPVRFVCIEPWQSLPGAENDPQAWTERAAAACLAPGQHWATTLSTTFER' A
#
# COMPACT_ATOMS: atom_id res chain seq x y z
N ARG A 1 6.68 -6.66 8.95
CA ARG A 1 7.04 -6.43 7.55
C ARG A 1 7.12 -4.93 7.29
N THR A 2 8.24 -4.49 6.74
CA THR A 2 8.47 -3.07 6.47
C THR A 2 8.83 -2.84 5.01
N LEU A 3 8.56 -1.61 4.56
CA LEU A 3 8.87 -1.13 3.23
C LEU A 3 9.49 0.25 3.37
N GLY A 4 10.65 0.47 2.76
CA GLY A 4 11.34 1.73 2.93
C GLY A 4 11.86 2.33 1.63
N ILE A 5 12.05 3.64 1.66
CA ILE A 5 12.63 4.41 0.57
C ILE A 5 13.81 5.21 1.12
N TYR A 6 14.92 5.16 0.40
CA TYR A 6 16.16 5.81 0.75
C TYR A 6 16.53 6.87 -0.27
N GLU A 7 16.92 8.04 0.21
CA GLU A 7 17.59 9.05 -0.61
C GLU A 7 19.09 8.85 -0.50
N LYS A 8 19.75 8.51 -1.59
CA LYS A 8 21.16 8.12 -1.60
C LYS A 8 22.09 9.22 -1.13
N ASP A 9 21.83 10.45 -1.54
CA ASP A 9 22.79 11.55 -1.33
C ASP A 9 22.79 12.06 0.10
N THR A 10 21.69 11.95 0.80
CA THR A 10 21.54 12.52 2.16
C THR A 10 21.43 11.46 3.25
N GLY A 11 21.11 10.23 2.90
CA GLY A 11 20.82 9.17 3.87
C GLY A 11 19.43 9.29 4.51
N ARG A 12 18.64 10.31 4.14
CA ARG A 12 17.28 10.41 4.63
C ARG A 12 16.45 9.24 4.11
N HIS A 13 15.59 8.73 4.94
CA HIS A 13 14.77 7.60 4.54
C HIS A 13 13.44 7.58 5.28
N ILE A 14 12.50 6.88 4.70
CA ILE A 14 11.16 6.68 5.23
C ILE A 14 10.92 5.19 5.29
N VAL A 15 10.46 4.70 6.43
CA VAL A 15 10.13 3.29 6.62
C VAL A 15 8.68 3.18 7.05
N CYS A 16 7.92 2.37 6.33
CA CYS A 16 6.52 2.09 6.64
C CYS A 16 6.41 0.67 7.19
N ASN A 17 5.73 0.52 8.32
CA ASN A 17 5.33 -0.81 8.78
C ASN A 17 4.02 -1.16 8.08
N VAL A 18 4.08 -2.15 7.20
CA VAL A 18 2.96 -2.56 6.35
C VAL A 18 2.40 -3.93 6.74
N GLU A 19 2.65 -4.35 7.98
CA GLU A 19 2.23 -5.68 8.47
C GLU A 19 0.73 -5.91 8.32
N GLY A 20 -0.08 -4.89 8.53
CA GLY A 20 -1.53 -4.99 8.41
C GLY A 20 -2.08 -4.96 6.98
N TYR A 21 -1.22 -4.99 5.97
CA TYR A 21 -1.62 -4.84 4.57
C TYR A 21 -1.10 -6.00 3.74
N PRO A 22 -1.99 -6.73 3.03
CA PRO A 22 -1.54 -7.86 2.21
C PRO A 22 -0.78 -7.45 0.95
N TYR A 23 -0.98 -6.24 0.47
CA TYR A 23 -0.37 -5.77 -0.78
C TYR A 23 0.29 -4.41 -0.58
N SER A 24 1.32 -4.14 -1.38
CA SER A 24 1.96 -2.83 -1.40
C SER A 24 2.36 -2.48 -2.83
N LEU A 25 2.22 -1.21 -3.17
CA LEU A 25 2.62 -0.66 -4.45
C LEU A 25 3.59 0.50 -4.23
N ILE A 26 4.65 0.55 -5.01
CA ILE A 26 5.54 1.71 -5.11
C ILE A 26 5.32 2.32 -6.49
N TRP A 27 5.03 3.61 -6.52
CA TRP A 27 4.74 4.28 -7.78
C TRP A 27 5.38 5.66 -7.85
N SER A 28 5.80 6.05 -9.04
CA SER A 28 6.18 7.42 -9.33
C SER A 28 5.71 7.78 -10.74
N ALA A 29 5.52 9.06 -10.99
CA ALA A 29 5.23 9.52 -12.34
C ALA A 29 6.42 9.23 -13.26
N PRO A 30 6.18 8.87 -14.55
CA PRO A 30 7.26 8.59 -15.50
C PRO A 30 7.92 9.88 -15.99
N ALA A 31 8.66 10.53 -15.10
CA ALA A 31 9.35 11.78 -15.36
C ALA A 31 10.80 11.71 -14.90
N LYS A 32 11.68 12.46 -15.53
CA LYS A 32 13.08 12.59 -15.14
C LYS A 32 13.41 14.04 -14.88
N PRO A 33 13.98 14.41 -13.70
CA PRO A 33 14.18 13.52 -12.57
C PRO A 33 12.87 13.09 -11.91
N VAL A 34 12.91 11.99 -11.18
CA VAL A 34 11.79 11.55 -10.36
C VAL A 34 11.59 12.56 -9.23
N ARG A 35 10.40 13.12 -9.13
CA ARG A 35 10.12 14.21 -8.18
C ARG A 35 9.45 13.73 -6.91
N PHE A 36 8.82 12.57 -6.94
CA PHE A 36 8.15 11.99 -5.79
C PHE A 36 8.00 10.48 -5.97
N VAL A 37 7.80 9.81 -4.86
CA VAL A 37 7.53 8.37 -4.84
C VAL A 37 6.35 8.14 -3.89
N CYS A 38 5.40 7.33 -4.33
CA CYS A 38 4.26 6.93 -3.51
C CYS A 38 4.52 5.56 -2.91
N ILE A 39 4.27 5.43 -1.61
CA ILE A 39 4.21 4.13 -0.94
C ILE A 39 2.74 3.88 -0.65
N GLU A 40 2.20 2.82 -1.23
CA GLU A 40 0.77 2.55 -1.18
C GLU A 40 0.50 1.16 -0.59
N PRO A 41 0.25 1.06 0.73
CA PRO A 41 -0.24 -0.19 1.30
C PRO A 41 -1.72 -0.37 0.95
N TRP A 42 -2.08 -1.57 0.51
CA TRP A 42 -3.43 -1.85 0.04
C TRP A 42 -4.02 -3.07 0.75
N GLN A 43 -5.30 -2.99 1.07
CA GLN A 43 -6.06 -4.13 1.61
C GLN A 43 -6.60 -5.01 0.49
N SER A 44 -6.94 -4.41 -0.63
CA SER A 44 -7.42 -5.13 -1.81
C SER A 44 -6.72 -4.59 -3.06
N LEU A 45 -6.95 -5.24 -4.17
CA LEU A 45 -6.33 -4.86 -5.46
C LEU A 45 -7.35 -4.17 -6.36
N PRO A 46 -6.88 -3.34 -7.31
CA PRO A 46 -7.77 -2.81 -8.34
C PRO A 46 -8.38 -3.96 -9.15
N GLY A 47 -9.57 -3.72 -9.67
CA GLY A 47 -10.27 -4.70 -10.49
C GLY A 47 -9.50 -5.03 -11.76
N ALA A 48 -9.58 -6.29 -12.18
CA ALA A 48 -9.09 -6.75 -13.47
C ALA A 48 -10.25 -6.86 -14.45
N GLU A 49 -9.94 -6.91 -15.74
CA GLU A 49 -10.94 -6.93 -16.81
C GLU A 49 -11.97 -8.06 -16.65
N ASN A 50 -11.52 -9.21 -16.18
CA ASN A 50 -12.35 -10.42 -16.05
C ASN A 50 -12.84 -10.66 -14.62
N ASP A 51 -12.73 -9.68 -13.74
CA ASP A 51 -13.19 -9.84 -12.37
C ASP A 51 -14.71 -9.97 -12.31
N PRO A 52 -15.24 -10.72 -11.33
CA PRO A 52 -16.68 -10.77 -11.10
C PRO A 52 -17.26 -9.38 -10.81
N GLN A 53 -18.52 -9.18 -11.19
CA GLN A 53 -19.21 -7.93 -10.92
C GLN A 53 -19.47 -7.70 -9.44
N ALA A 54 -19.80 -8.75 -8.70
CA ALA A 54 -20.02 -8.64 -7.27
C ALA A 54 -18.69 -8.51 -6.52
N TRP A 55 -18.59 -7.49 -5.69
CA TRP A 55 -17.37 -7.23 -4.90
C TRP A 55 -16.99 -8.39 -4.00
N THR A 56 -17.98 -9.08 -3.42
CA THR A 56 -17.75 -10.19 -2.50
C THR A 56 -17.11 -11.41 -3.17
N GLU A 57 -17.19 -11.49 -4.49
CA GLU A 57 -16.65 -12.61 -5.27
C GLU A 57 -15.26 -12.33 -5.81
N ARG A 58 -14.75 -11.12 -5.65
CA ARG A 58 -13.42 -10.75 -6.14
C ARG A 58 -12.34 -11.29 -5.20
N ALA A 59 -11.25 -11.78 -5.79
CA ALA A 59 -10.19 -12.49 -5.07
C ALA A 59 -9.56 -11.71 -3.92
N ALA A 60 -9.42 -10.41 -4.05
CA ALA A 60 -8.77 -9.58 -3.04
C ALA A 60 -9.75 -8.72 -2.24
N ALA A 61 -11.05 -9.02 -2.32
CA ALA A 61 -12.05 -8.25 -1.60
C ALA A 61 -12.07 -8.62 -0.12
N ALA A 62 -12.22 -7.62 0.74
CA ALA A 62 -12.44 -7.80 2.16
C ALA A 62 -13.91 -7.60 2.47
N CYS A 63 -14.49 -8.49 3.26
CA CYS A 63 -15.91 -8.45 3.60
C CYS A 63 -16.11 -8.53 5.11
N LEU A 64 -17.00 -7.66 5.61
CA LEU A 64 -17.42 -7.69 7.02
C LEU A 64 -18.92 -8.01 7.09
N ALA A 65 -19.26 -8.95 7.95
CA ALA A 65 -20.67 -9.20 8.28
C ALA A 65 -21.19 -8.09 9.21
N PRO A 66 -22.52 -7.88 9.28
CA PRO A 66 -23.06 -6.93 10.22
C PRO A 66 -22.59 -7.20 11.66
N GLY A 67 -22.17 -6.14 12.36
CA GLY A 67 -21.65 -6.25 13.71
C GLY A 67 -20.20 -6.63 13.84
N GLN A 68 -19.53 -7.02 12.77
CA GLN A 68 -18.09 -7.29 12.80
C GLN A 68 -17.29 -6.00 12.70
N HIS A 69 -16.11 -6.01 13.32
CA HIS A 69 -15.19 -4.88 13.30
C HIS A 69 -13.86 -5.30 12.69
N TRP A 70 -13.23 -4.36 12.02
CA TRP A 70 -11.90 -4.54 11.45
C TRP A 70 -11.09 -3.27 11.68
N ALA A 71 -9.81 -3.44 11.96
CA ALA A 71 -8.90 -2.32 12.14
C ALA A 71 -7.51 -2.68 11.64
N THR A 72 -6.78 -1.68 11.19
CA THR A 72 -5.38 -1.82 10.85
C THR A 72 -4.66 -0.53 11.20
N THR A 73 -3.34 -0.61 11.29
CA THR A 73 -2.50 0.53 11.59
C THR A 73 -1.40 0.62 10.54
N LEU A 74 -1.20 1.81 10.01
CA LEU A 74 -0.05 2.16 9.20
C LEU A 74 0.87 3.06 10.01
N SER A 75 2.11 2.63 10.21
CA SER A 75 3.11 3.43 10.89
C SER A 75 4.18 3.86 9.89
N THR A 76 4.54 5.14 9.92
CA THR A 76 5.57 5.69 9.04
C THR A 76 6.62 6.39 9.91
N THR A 77 7.88 6.03 9.71
CA THR A 77 9.01 6.62 10.41
C THR A 77 9.87 7.40 9.43
N PHE A 78 10.20 8.64 9.78
CA PHE A 78 11.07 9.51 8.99
C PHE A 78 12.41 9.61 9.71
N GLU A 79 13.50 9.29 9.01
CA GLU A 79 14.84 9.30 9.59
C GLU A 79 15.84 9.97 8.66
N ARG A 80 16.93 10.45 9.25
CA ARG A 80 18.05 11.03 8.51
C ARG A 80 19.25 10.09 8.50
#